data_62580daad9762dbd92c4fb8abfad2ae0
#
_entry.id   62580daad9762dbd92c4fb8abfad2ae0
#
_cell.length_a   1.000
_cell.length_b   1.000
_cell.length_c   1.000
_cell.angle_alpha   90.00
_cell.angle_beta   90.00
_cell.angle_gamma   90.00
#
_symmetry.space_group_name_H-M   'P 1'
#
loop_
_entity.id
_entity.type
_entity.pdbx_description
1 polymer ?
#
loop_
_entity_poly.entity_id
_entity_poly.type
_entity_poly.pdbx_seq_one_letter_code
_entity_poly.pdbx_strand_id
1 'polypeptide(L)'
;MQFINTLTLNIGHCRACDYCSRMRDKGEVEIHCCMKDDYHILEEACLEADGIIIAAPVYAVGIVGQFKNFVDRFGPSHDRAALLEENRKRKEEGKPELDPRYFKDRYVGYISVGGAQTHNWVALGLPMLDLFSFSLCMKCVGHVDAYDQGRTGHPL
;
A
#
# COMPACT_ATOMS: atom_id res chain seq x y z
N MET A 1 -0.44 14.17 -12.40
CA MET A 1 -1.34 13.33 -11.57
C MET A 1 -1.77 12.13 -12.41
N GLN A 2 -1.62 10.94 -11.88
CA GLN A 2 -2.07 9.68 -12.50
C GLN A 2 -3.23 9.12 -11.68
N PHE A 3 -4.26 8.63 -12.35
CA PHE A 3 -5.37 7.91 -11.72
C PHE A 3 -5.31 6.44 -12.12
N ILE A 4 -5.36 5.54 -11.13
CA ILE A 4 -5.34 4.10 -11.36
C ILE A 4 -6.58 3.48 -10.73
N ASN A 5 -7.41 2.85 -11.55
CA ASN A 5 -8.56 2.09 -11.07
C ASN A 5 -8.14 0.63 -10.82
N THR A 6 -8.03 0.25 -9.55
CA THR A 6 -7.60 -1.11 -9.19
C THR A 6 -8.58 -2.21 -9.61
N LEU A 7 -9.84 -1.87 -9.88
CA LEU A 7 -10.84 -2.85 -10.36
C LEU A 7 -10.53 -3.36 -11.77
N THR A 8 -9.74 -2.61 -12.55
CA THR A 8 -9.34 -3.01 -13.91
C THR A 8 -8.04 -3.81 -13.94
N LEU A 9 -7.40 -3.98 -12.78
CA LEU A 9 -6.13 -4.67 -12.65
C LEU A 9 -6.34 -6.10 -12.14
N ASN A 10 -5.59 -7.03 -12.71
CA ASN A 10 -5.53 -8.41 -12.24
C ASN A 10 -4.39 -8.53 -11.22
N ILE A 11 -4.70 -8.34 -9.94
CA ILE A 11 -3.73 -8.44 -8.84
C ILE A 11 -4.09 -9.63 -7.97
N GLY A 12 -3.30 -10.70 -8.08
CA GLY A 12 -3.47 -11.90 -7.25
C GLY A 12 -3.05 -11.65 -5.79
N HIS A 13 -3.58 -12.47 -4.88
CA HIS A 13 -3.22 -12.44 -3.47
C HIS A 13 -1.77 -12.91 -3.24
N CYS A 14 -1.17 -12.48 -2.14
CA CYS A 14 0.14 -12.98 -1.71
C CYS A 14 0.06 -14.50 -1.46
N ARG A 15 0.99 -15.25 -2.04
CA ARG A 15 1.06 -16.71 -1.90
C ARG A 15 1.92 -17.16 -0.72
N ALA A 16 2.42 -16.24 0.08
CA ALA A 16 3.36 -16.52 1.16
C ALA A 16 4.54 -17.43 0.70
N CYS A 17 5.02 -17.22 -0.52
CA CYS A 17 6.08 -18.05 -1.12
C CYS A 17 7.48 -17.75 -0.59
N ASP A 18 7.59 -16.77 0.29
CA ASP A 18 8.81 -16.33 0.96
C ASP A 18 9.93 -15.84 0.00
N TYR A 19 9.58 -15.56 -1.24
CA TYR A 19 10.55 -15.09 -2.23
C TYR A 19 11.20 -13.77 -1.80
N CYS A 20 10.43 -12.81 -1.30
CA CYS A 20 10.92 -11.49 -0.90
C CYS A 20 11.96 -11.60 0.22
N SER A 21 11.66 -12.39 1.27
CA SER A 21 12.57 -12.62 2.40
C SER A 21 13.86 -13.30 1.93
N ARG A 22 13.74 -14.36 1.12
CA ARG A 22 14.92 -15.07 0.61
C ARG A 22 15.82 -14.21 -0.28
N MET A 23 15.27 -13.28 -1.05
CA MET A 23 16.08 -12.36 -1.84
C MET A 23 16.79 -11.34 -0.94
N ARG A 24 16.10 -10.85 0.08
CA ARG A 24 16.71 -9.95 1.09
C ARG A 24 17.86 -10.64 1.84
N ASP A 25 17.68 -11.90 2.25
CA ASP A 25 18.71 -12.69 2.93
C ASP A 25 19.95 -12.92 2.05
N LYS A 26 19.81 -12.87 0.73
CA LYS A 26 20.92 -12.91 -0.22
C LYS A 26 21.55 -11.54 -0.48
N GLY A 27 21.07 -10.50 0.17
CA GLY A 27 21.55 -9.13 -0.03
C GLY A 27 21.02 -8.45 -1.29
N GLU A 28 19.96 -9.01 -1.91
CA GLU A 28 19.26 -8.34 -3.00
C GLU A 28 18.53 -7.12 -2.46
N VAL A 29 18.48 -6.07 -3.24
CA VAL A 29 18.02 -4.75 -2.78
C VAL A 29 16.82 -4.22 -3.56
N GLU A 30 16.73 -4.53 -4.84
CA GLU A 30 15.56 -4.26 -5.64
C GLU A 30 14.69 -5.52 -5.68
N ILE A 31 13.87 -5.68 -4.64
CA ILE A 31 13.04 -6.87 -4.49
C ILE A 31 11.64 -6.56 -4.98
N HIS A 32 11.30 -7.11 -6.13
CA HIS A 32 9.95 -7.09 -6.67
C HIS A 32 9.24 -8.41 -6.41
N CYS A 33 7.93 -8.40 -6.35
CA CYS A 33 7.17 -9.62 -6.24
C CYS A 33 7.40 -10.52 -7.47
N CYS A 34 7.66 -11.81 -7.25
CA CYS A 34 7.94 -12.75 -8.34
C CYS A 34 6.71 -13.15 -9.18
N MET A 35 5.51 -12.77 -8.75
CA MET A 35 4.28 -13.07 -9.49
C MET A 35 4.15 -12.13 -10.70
N LYS A 36 3.80 -12.72 -11.84
CA LYS A 36 3.61 -11.97 -13.10
C LYS A 36 2.14 -11.62 -13.28
N ASP A 37 1.76 -10.45 -12.82
CA ASP A 37 0.42 -9.87 -12.94
C ASP A 37 0.50 -8.33 -12.90
N ASP A 38 -0.63 -7.64 -12.84
CA ASP A 38 -0.69 -6.17 -12.89
C ASP A 38 -0.24 -5.47 -11.59
N TYR A 39 0.20 -6.21 -10.58
CA TYR A 39 0.72 -5.65 -9.33
C TYR A 39 1.81 -4.60 -9.57
N HIS A 40 2.71 -4.84 -10.53
CA HIS A 40 3.85 -3.97 -10.81
C HIS A 40 3.44 -2.57 -11.28
N ILE A 41 2.22 -2.43 -11.84
CA ILE A 41 1.67 -1.12 -12.22
C ILE A 41 1.49 -0.23 -10.98
N LEU A 42 0.94 -0.79 -9.90
CA LEU A 42 0.78 -0.05 -8.64
C LEU A 42 2.10 0.11 -7.90
N GLU A 43 2.95 -0.90 -7.93
CA GLU A 43 4.26 -0.87 -7.31
C GLU A 43 5.08 0.31 -7.84
N GLU A 44 5.23 0.41 -9.16
CA GLU A 44 5.98 1.48 -9.80
C GLU A 44 5.34 2.86 -9.56
N ALA A 45 4.02 2.96 -9.66
CA ALA A 45 3.31 4.20 -9.38
C ALA A 45 3.53 4.69 -7.94
N CYS A 46 3.57 3.78 -6.96
CA CYS A 46 3.85 4.12 -5.57
C CYS A 46 5.31 4.56 -5.36
N LEU A 47 6.25 3.94 -6.06
CA LEU A 47 7.67 4.27 -5.95
C LEU A 47 7.99 5.64 -6.58
N GLU A 48 7.31 6.02 -7.65
CA GLU A 48 7.53 7.30 -8.34
C GLU A 48 6.78 8.49 -7.71
N ALA A 49 5.65 8.25 -7.06
CA ALA A 49 4.79 9.32 -6.55
C ALA A 49 5.42 10.09 -5.38
N ASP A 50 5.20 11.41 -5.32
CA ASP A 50 5.48 12.25 -4.13
C ASP A 50 4.32 12.19 -3.13
N GLY A 51 3.10 12.05 -3.62
CA GLY A 51 1.88 11.96 -2.85
C GLY A 51 0.90 10.96 -3.44
N ILE A 52 0.22 10.23 -2.57
CA ILE A 52 -0.70 9.17 -2.93
C ILE A 52 -2.05 9.43 -2.26
N ILE A 53 -3.13 9.38 -3.02
CA ILE A 53 -4.48 9.36 -2.46
C ILE A 53 -5.05 7.97 -2.70
N ILE A 54 -5.40 7.30 -1.62
CA ILE A 54 -6.00 5.97 -1.66
C ILE A 54 -7.49 6.12 -1.36
N ALA A 55 -8.31 5.91 -2.39
CA ALA A 55 -9.76 5.89 -2.25
C ALA A 55 -10.23 4.43 -2.29
N ALA A 56 -10.80 3.95 -1.20
CA ALA A 56 -11.22 2.56 -1.07
C ALA A 56 -12.61 2.43 -0.45
N PRO A 57 -13.50 1.60 -1.04
CA PRO A 57 -14.72 1.23 -0.36
C PRO A 57 -14.45 0.33 0.83
N VAL A 58 -15.32 0.42 1.82
CA VAL A 58 -15.35 -0.51 2.95
C VAL A 58 -16.36 -1.61 2.65
N TYR A 59 -15.86 -2.82 2.51
CA TYR A 59 -16.68 -4.02 2.32
C TYR A 59 -16.45 -4.97 3.50
N ALA A 60 -17.55 -5.46 4.08
CA ALA A 60 -17.47 -6.37 5.21
C ALA A 60 -16.51 -5.86 6.32
N VAL A 61 -16.67 -4.61 6.70
CA VAL A 61 -15.94 -3.91 7.77
C VAL A 61 -14.42 -3.73 7.55
N GLY A 62 -13.93 -3.92 6.34
CA GLY A 62 -12.51 -3.78 6.00
C GLY A 62 -12.26 -3.13 4.65
N ILE A 63 -11.00 -2.93 4.31
CA ILE A 63 -10.61 -2.46 2.98
C ILE A 63 -10.94 -3.50 1.91
N VAL A 64 -11.22 -3.04 0.71
CA VAL A 64 -11.55 -3.90 -0.43
C VAL A 64 -10.42 -4.87 -0.76
N GLY A 65 -10.79 -6.13 -1.07
CA GLY A 65 -9.85 -7.23 -1.28
C GLY A 65 -8.78 -6.96 -2.34
N GLN A 66 -9.13 -6.28 -3.45
CA GLN A 66 -8.17 -5.91 -4.50
C GLN A 66 -7.02 -5.05 -3.95
N PHE A 67 -7.34 -4.06 -3.12
CA PHE A 67 -6.31 -3.24 -2.52
C PHE A 67 -5.53 -4.01 -1.44
N LYS A 68 -6.20 -4.89 -0.70
CA LYS A 68 -5.54 -5.75 0.28
C LYS A 68 -4.51 -6.68 -0.39
N ASN A 69 -4.81 -7.22 -1.57
CA ASN A 69 -3.85 -8.02 -2.34
C ASN A 69 -2.57 -7.23 -2.66
N PHE A 70 -2.71 -5.96 -3.00
CA PHE A 70 -1.56 -5.07 -3.22
C PHE A 70 -0.77 -4.86 -1.94
N VAL A 71 -1.43 -4.49 -0.85
CA VAL A 71 -0.80 -4.22 0.46
C VAL A 71 0.01 -5.43 0.95
N ASP A 72 -0.56 -6.63 0.86
CA ASP A 72 0.09 -7.87 1.32
C ASP A 72 1.36 -8.23 0.54
N ARG A 73 1.50 -7.71 -0.67
CA ARG A 73 2.66 -7.95 -1.52
C ARG A 73 3.68 -6.82 -1.46
N PHE A 74 3.18 -5.59 -1.32
CA PHE A 74 4.03 -4.40 -1.29
C PHE A 74 4.82 -4.29 0.02
N GLY A 75 4.20 -4.52 1.16
CA GLY A 75 4.84 -4.43 2.47
C GLY A 75 6.11 -5.27 2.59
N PRO A 76 6.08 -6.58 2.31
CA PRO A 76 7.28 -7.42 2.43
C PRO A 76 8.43 -7.03 1.50
N SER A 77 8.13 -6.46 0.33
CA SER A 77 9.14 -6.05 -0.66
C SER A 77 9.76 -4.68 -0.33
N HIS A 78 8.95 -3.77 0.19
CA HIS A 78 9.29 -2.36 0.32
C HIS A 78 9.19 -1.83 1.75
N ASP A 79 9.48 -2.66 2.75
CA ASP A 79 9.60 -2.23 4.14
C ASP A 79 10.76 -1.24 4.27
N ARG A 80 10.41 0.05 4.36
CA ARG A 80 11.38 1.14 4.38
C ARG A 80 12.34 1.05 5.56
N ALA A 81 11.90 0.60 6.72
CA ALA A 81 12.77 0.47 7.89
C ALA A 81 13.85 -0.59 7.64
N ALA A 82 13.48 -1.73 7.08
CA ALA A 82 14.43 -2.78 6.70
C ALA A 82 15.39 -2.32 5.59
N LEU A 83 14.90 -1.56 4.61
CA LEU A 83 15.73 -1.01 3.53
C LEU A 83 16.73 0.04 4.04
N LEU A 84 16.34 0.90 4.97
CA LEU A 84 17.25 1.87 5.60
C LEU A 84 18.37 1.18 6.38
N GLU A 85 18.05 0.15 7.13
CA GLU A 85 19.05 -0.64 7.86
C GLU A 85 20.01 -1.35 6.89
N GLU A 86 19.51 -1.92 5.81
CA GLU A 86 20.34 -2.53 4.77
C GLU A 86 21.27 -1.49 4.12
N ASN A 87 20.74 -0.30 3.82
CA ASN A 87 21.55 0.77 3.23
C ASN A 87 22.67 1.24 4.16
N ARG A 88 22.39 1.28 5.47
CA ARG A 88 23.41 1.57 6.48
C ARG A 88 24.55 0.54 6.47
N LYS A 89 24.23 -0.75 6.43
CA LYS A 89 25.22 -1.83 6.34
C LYS A 89 26.05 -1.75 5.06
N ARG A 90 25.39 -1.49 3.93
CA ARG A 90 26.08 -1.31 2.63
C ARG A 90 27.08 -0.19 2.66
N LYS A 91 26.73 0.93 3.26
CA LYS A 91 27.64 2.08 3.42
C LYS A 91 28.86 1.72 4.26
N GLU A 92 28.68 0.99 5.36
CA GLU A 92 29.78 0.48 6.21
C GLU A 92 30.69 -0.50 5.46
N GLU A 93 30.12 -1.30 4.56
CA GLU A 93 30.85 -2.28 3.75
C GLU A 93 31.43 -1.72 2.43
N GLY A 94 31.21 -0.43 2.14
CA GLY A 94 31.65 0.22 0.90
C GLY A 94 30.91 -0.28 -0.36
N LYS A 95 29.71 -0.85 -0.19
CA LYS A 95 28.85 -1.31 -1.28
C LYS A 95 27.98 -0.18 -1.82
N PRO A 96 27.51 -0.25 -3.09
CA PRO A 96 26.56 0.70 -3.63
C PRO A 96 25.30 0.81 -2.76
N GLU A 97 24.85 2.04 -2.52
CA GLU A 97 23.60 2.32 -1.84
C GLU A 97 22.39 1.94 -2.72
N LEU A 98 21.26 1.74 -2.08
CA LEU A 98 19.99 1.44 -2.71
C LEU A 98 19.47 2.64 -3.53
N ASP A 99 18.60 2.34 -4.48
CA ASP A 99 17.92 3.37 -5.29
C ASP A 99 17.23 4.40 -4.37
N PRO A 100 17.52 5.70 -4.55
CA PRO A 100 16.90 6.78 -3.77
C PRO A 100 15.37 6.76 -3.76
N ARG A 101 14.71 6.15 -4.76
CA ARG A 101 13.25 6.01 -4.80
C ARG A 101 12.67 5.31 -3.57
N TYR A 102 13.41 4.39 -2.97
CA TYR A 102 12.97 3.70 -1.74
C TYR A 102 12.97 4.61 -0.50
N PHE A 103 13.77 5.66 -0.50
CA PHE A 103 13.94 6.57 0.64
C PHE A 103 13.20 7.89 0.49
N LYS A 104 12.56 8.11 -0.65
CA LYS A 104 11.77 9.31 -0.92
C LYS A 104 10.64 9.45 0.11
N ASP A 105 10.56 10.59 0.76
CA ASP A 105 9.44 10.93 1.62
C ASP A 105 8.16 11.05 0.79
N ARG A 106 7.12 10.36 1.22
CA ARG A 106 5.80 10.35 0.57
C ARG A 106 4.73 10.77 1.51
N TYR A 107 3.75 11.47 0.95
CA TYR A 107 2.55 11.84 1.67
C TYR A 107 1.39 10.96 1.21
N VAL A 108 0.52 10.56 2.13
CA VAL A 108 -0.64 9.75 1.80
C VAL A 108 -1.92 10.35 2.41
N GLY A 109 -2.97 10.37 1.64
CA GLY A 109 -4.32 10.72 2.08
C GLY A 109 -5.26 9.55 1.82
N TYR A 110 -6.31 9.42 2.65
CA TYR A 110 -7.29 8.34 2.52
C TYR A 110 -8.68 8.88 2.30
N ILE A 111 -9.42 8.20 1.44
CA ILE A 111 -10.85 8.38 1.25
C ILE A 111 -11.50 7.01 1.48
N SER A 112 -12.30 6.91 2.53
CA SER A 112 -13.06 5.71 2.87
C SER A 112 -14.52 5.91 2.55
N VAL A 113 -15.12 4.99 1.81
CA VAL A 113 -16.51 5.12 1.35
C VAL A 113 -17.29 3.88 1.71
N GLY A 114 -18.48 4.02 2.25
CA GLY A 114 -19.35 2.89 2.56
C GLY A 114 -20.83 3.23 2.52
N GLY A 115 -21.66 2.21 2.33
CA GLY A 115 -23.12 2.32 2.32
C GLY A 115 -23.76 2.18 3.70
N ALA A 116 -22.98 2.01 4.78
CA ALA A 116 -23.51 1.91 6.13
C ALA A 116 -24.05 3.27 6.62
N GLN A 117 -25.06 3.23 7.45
CA GLN A 117 -25.72 4.43 7.97
C GLN A 117 -24.89 5.17 9.03
N THR A 118 -23.87 4.52 9.58
CA THR A 118 -23.08 5.08 10.66
C THR A 118 -21.62 5.18 10.29
N HIS A 119 -20.97 6.23 10.71
CA HIS A 119 -19.54 6.46 10.54
C HIS A 119 -18.68 5.30 11.05
N ASN A 120 -19.06 4.65 12.13
CA ASN A 120 -18.27 3.58 12.75
C ASN A 120 -17.95 2.42 11.79
N TRP A 121 -18.84 2.09 10.87
CA TRP A 121 -18.61 1.02 9.91
C TRP A 121 -17.62 1.41 8.81
N VAL A 122 -17.58 2.68 8.44
CA VAL A 122 -16.67 3.19 7.40
C VAL A 122 -15.28 3.41 7.97
N ALA A 123 -15.20 3.90 9.19
CA ALA A 123 -13.95 4.18 9.88
C ALA A 123 -13.08 2.95 10.12
N LEU A 124 -13.63 1.75 10.11
CA LEU A 124 -12.87 0.51 10.34
C LEU A 124 -11.84 0.20 9.24
N GLY A 125 -11.98 0.76 8.04
CA GLY A 125 -10.98 0.66 6.99
C GLY A 125 -9.72 1.47 7.26
N LEU A 126 -9.83 2.58 7.97
CA LEU A 126 -8.74 3.54 8.19
C LEU A 126 -7.56 2.96 8.99
N PRO A 127 -7.74 2.24 10.11
CA PRO A 127 -6.62 1.66 10.85
C PRO A 127 -5.75 0.73 10.01
N MET A 128 -6.34 0.01 9.06
CA MET A 128 -5.58 -0.86 8.15
C MET A 128 -4.73 -0.05 7.17
N LEU A 129 -5.25 1.07 6.68
CA LEU A 129 -4.54 1.98 5.80
C LEU A 129 -3.44 2.74 6.56
N ASP A 130 -3.70 3.15 7.78
CA ASP A 130 -2.71 3.80 8.65
C ASP A 130 -1.54 2.88 8.95
N LEU A 131 -1.79 1.61 9.27
CA LEU A 131 -0.74 0.62 9.49
C LEU A 131 0.09 0.37 8.23
N PHE A 132 -0.53 0.35 7.06
CA PHE A 132 0.18 0.27 5.78
C PHE A 132 1.11 1.47 5.59
N SER A 133 0.62 2.68 5.83
CA SER A 133 1.43 3.89 5.72
C SER A 133 2.57 3.92 6.72
N PHE A 134 2.30 3.55 7.96
CA PHE A 134 3.29 3.53 9.02
C PHE A 134 4.44 2.57 8.70
N SER A 135 4.15 1.35 8.24
CA SER A 135 5.17 0.37 7.89
C SER A 135 6.07 0.84 6.74
N LEU A 136 5.55 1.69 5.86
CA LEU A 136 6.29 2.26 4.74
C LEU A 136 6.86 3.66 5.02
N CYS A 137 6.77 4.13 6.27
CA CYS A 137 7.20 5.47 6.68
C CYS A 137 6.59 6.61 5.84
N MET A 138 5.37 6.43 5.34
CA MET A 138 4.62 7.47 4.67
C MET A 138 3.99 8.43 5.69
N LYS A 139 3.93 9.72 5.35
CA LYS A 139 3.27 10.73 6.18
C LYS A 139 1.80 10.82 5.81
N CYS A 140 0.92 10.35 6.68
CA CYS A 140 -0.52 10.57 6.49
C CYS A 140 -0.84 12.05 6.70
N VAL A 141 -1.47 12.67 5.68
CA VAL A 141 -1.86 14.10 5.72
C VAL A 141 -3.34 14.29 6.02
N GLY A 142 -4.10 13.22 6.11
CA GLY A 142 -5.51 13.26 6.48
C GLY A 142 -6.34 12.16 5.84
N HIS A 143 -7.57 12.09 6.28
CA HIS A 143 -8.55 11.15 5.74
C HIS A 143 -9.94 11.81 5.63
N VAL A 144 -10.74 11.28 4.75
CA VAL A 144 -12.14 11.66 4.56
C VAL A 144 -12.98 10.38 4.56
N ASP A 145 -14.03 10.38 5.36
CA ASP A 145 -15.00 9.30 5.41
C ASP A 145 -16.32 9.75 4.76
N ALA A 146 -16.82 8.95 3.85
CA ALA A 146 -18.14 9.12 3.27
C ALA A 146 -19.00 7.88 3.57
N TYR A 147 -20.04 8.06 4.34
CA TYR A 147 -20.98 7.01 4.73
C TYR A 147 -22.39 7.32 4.22
N ASP A 148 -23.29 6.35 4.34
CA ASP A 148 -24.67 6.42 3.80
C ASP A 148 -24.74 6.69 2.29
N GLN A 149 -23.70 6.29 1.56
CA GLN A 149 -23.52 6.55 0.14
C GLN A 149 -24.19 5.47 -0.71
N GLY A 150 -25.30 5.12 -0.68
CA GLY A 150 -25.95 4.10 -1.52
C GLY A 150 -27.43 3.94 -1.21
N ARG A 151 -27.92 4.67 -0.23
CA ARG A 151 -29.32 4.59 0.22
C ARG A 151 -30.14 5.85 -0.08
N THR A 152 -29.59 6.77 -0.85
CA THR A 152 -30.35 7.94 -1.32
C THR A 152 -31.53 7.48 -2.17
N GLY A 153 -32.72 7.50 -1.59
CA GLY A 153 -33.96 7.15 -2.27
C GLY A 153 -34.71 5.91 -1.77
N HIS A 154 -34.17 5.16 -0.83
CA HIS A 154 -34.95 4.13 -0.14
C HIS A 154 -35.34 4.61 1.25
N PRO A 155 -36.61 4.95 1.50
CA PRO A 155 -37.10 5.11 2.88
C PRO A 155 -36.92 3.77 3.60
N LEU A 156 -36.39 3.82 4.81
CA LEU A 156 -36.39 2.69 5.74
C LEU A 156 -37.82 2.35 6.12
#